data_8aa5c0b35bec4e8f0b69484d68402baf
#
_entry.id   8aa5c0b35bec4e8f0b69484d68402baf
#
_cell.length_a   1.000
_cell.length_b   1.000
_cell.length_c   1.000
_cell.angle_alpha   90.00
_cell.angle_beta   90.00
_cell.angle_gamma   90.00
#
_symmetry.space_group_name_H-M   'P 1'
#
loop_
_entity.id
_entity.type
_entity.pdbx_description
1 polymer ?
#
loop_
_entity_poly.entity_id
_entity_poly.type
_entity_poly.pdbx_seq_one_letter_code
_entity_poly.pdbx_strand_id
1 'polypeptide(L)'
;MMFPLPWWFIVAYFIVYCWFITTPAIIILVVVGSSANVARGWRATAFVAAVLLALPLLVYGRDIITEWGETNGWIQADRRVLDRDETVLGLALPAGSRVRFEDRSQKKLTWIQLPHSARIQGMGMVGDLEWSHFAGEHWEGQLAWDQTLNGWPCRAGVVTFTPDWTVQQCVLAQEHQALGVTWPAGTKIFRRDSEPLWALELPSDAGIAIPAFSMTVPPRAGAFMSSKGRLNSVMWASNDQPITVHDVPVSSLDRDPDGDLSVATLYSPFMVAGEVRPTGTKICIDLVTGKVSLVGKSK
;
A
#
# COMPACT_ATOMS: atom_id res chain seq x y z
N MET A 1 5.00 -13.82 -2.13
CA MET A 1 5.81 -14.48 -3.19
C MET A 1 6.87 -13.50 -3.66
N MET A 2 8.15 -13.74 -3.33
CA MET A 2 9.25 -12.95 -3.90
C MET A 2 9.44 -13.41 -5.34
N PHE A 3 9.12 -12.56 -6.31
CA PHE A 3 9.54 -12.81 -7.69
C PHE A 3 11.07 -12.73 -7.73
N PRO A 4 11.75 -13.71 -8.32
CA PRO A 4 13.20 -13.63 -8.48
C PRO A 4 13.49 -12.41 -9.37
N LEU A 5 14.26 -11.46 -8.83
CA LEU A 5 14.72 -10.32 -9.61
C LEU A 5 15.49 -10.83 -10.85
N PRO A 6 15.19 -10.32 -12.05
CA PRO A 6 15.91 -10.75 -13.25
C PRO A 6 17.39 -10.48 -13.10
N TRP A 7 18.25 -11.40 -13.52
CA TRP A 7 19.71 -11.34 -13.38
C TRP A 7 20.32 -10.03 -13.92
N TRP A 8 19.76 -9.45 -14.98
CA TRP A 8 20.20 -8.18 -15.55
C TRP A 8 19.99 -7.00 -14.59
N PHE A 9 18.98 -7.05 -13.73
CA PHE A 9 18.73 -6.05 -12.70
C PHE A 9 19.84 -6.07 -11.64
N ILE A 10 20.27 -7.27 -11.24
CA ILE A 10 21.38 -7.45 -10.29
C ILE A 10 22.67 -6.88 -10.87
N VAL A 11 22.93 -7.11 -12.16
CA VAL A 11 24.12 -6.57 -12.86
C VAL A 11 24.05 -5.05 -12.96
N ALA A 12 22.90 -4.49 -13.34
CA ALA A 12 22.69 -3.04 -13.42
C ALA A 12 22.90 -2.38 -12.05
N TYR A 13 22.31 -2.97 -11.00
CA TYR A 13 22.49 -2.50 -9.61
C TYR A 13 23.95 -2.52 -9.19
N PHE A 14 24.68 -3.59 -9.48
CA PHE A 14 26.10 -3.70 -9.17
C PHE A 14 26.95 -2.66 -9.91
N ILE A 15 26.69 -2.41 -11.19
CA ILE A 15 27.36 -1.37 -12.00
C ILE A 15 27.19 0.00 -11.36
N VAL A 16 25.98 0.32 -10.92
CA VAL A 16 25.65 1.61 -10.33
C VAL A 16 26.23 1.71 -8.91
N TYR A 17 26.10 0.68 -8.10
CA TYR A 17 26.65 0.66 -6.73
C TYR A 17 28.17 0.79 -6.70
N CYS A 18 28.86 0.22 -7.70
CA CYS A 18 30.31 0.31 -7.87
C CYS A 18 30.74 1.48 -8.79
N TRP A 19 29.99 2.59 -8.84
CA TRP A 19 30.23 3.72 -9.73
C TRP A 19 31.68 4.26 -9.69
N PHE A 20 32.33 4.20 -8.54
CA PHE A 20 33.71 4.62 -8.35
C PHE A 20 34.72 3.73 -9.09
N ILE A 21 34.34 2.51 -9.48
CA ILE A 21 35.14 1.61 -10.33
C ILE A 21 34.67 1.70 -11.78
N THR A 22 33.36 1.75 -12.01
CA THR A 22 32.80 1.74 -13.35
C THR A 22 33.03 3.03 -14.12
N THR A 23 33.07 4.18 -13.44
CA THR A 23 33.38 5.47 -14.08
C THR A 23 34.81 5.53 -14.66
N PRO A 24 35.87 5.18 -13.92
CA PRO A 24 37.19 5.07 -14.49
C PRO A 24 37.31 4.04 -15.63
N ALA A 25 36.60 2.90 -15.50
CA ALA A 25 36.59 1.89 -16.56
C ALA A 25 35.97 2.42 -17.86
N ILE A 26 34.88 3.19 -17.79
CA ILE A 26 34.27 3.85 -18.95
C ILE A 26 35.25 4.83 -19.59
N ILE A 27 35.92 5.64 -18.79
CA ILE A 27 36.92 6.60 -19.30
C ILE A 27 38.04 5.87 -20.04
N ILE A 28 38.56 4.79 -19.46
CA ILE A 28 39.62 3.98 -20.10
C ILE A 28 39.14 3.39 -21.43
N LEU A 29 37.90 2.86 -21.46
CA LEU A 29 37.30 2.29 -22.67
C LEU A 29 37.11 3.33 -23.75
N VAL A 30 36.71 4.54 -23.41
CA VAL A 30 36.55 5.66 -24.36
C VAL A 30 37.93 6.09 -24.90
N VAL A 31 38.95 6.19 -24.05
CA VAL A 31 40.31 6.52 -24.46
C VAL A 31 40.91 5.45 -25.41
N VAL A 32 40.72 4.17 -25.08
CA VAL A 32 41.15 3.05 -25.93
C VAL A 32 40.40 3.07 -27.26
N GLY A 33 39.07 3.27 -27.22
CA GLY A 33 38.23 3.36 -28.43
C GLY A 33 38.61 4.53 -29.35
N SER A 34 39.12 5.65 -28.77
CA SER A 34 39.51 6.84 -29.50
C SER A 34 40.97 6.76 -30.03
N SER A 35 41.79 5.83 -29.56
CA SER A 35 43.18 5.71 -29.92
C SER A 35 43.36 5.22 -31.36
N ALA A 36 44.12 5.97 -32.16
CA ALA A 36 44.45 5.62 -33.55
C ALA A 36 45.28 4.32 -33.67
N ASN A 37 46.03 3.98 -32.61
CA ASN A 37 46.94 2.84 -32.60
C ASN A 37 46.25 1.49 -32.29
N VAL A 38 44.95 1.50 -32.00
CA VAL A 38 44.14 0.30 -31.71
C VAL A 38 43.41 -0.17 -32.96
N ALA A 39 43.41 -1.49 -33.21
CA ALA A 39 42.71 -2.08 -34.36
C ALA A 39 41.23 -1.71 -34.39
N ARG A 40 40.69 -1.47 -35.59
CA ARG A 40 39.31 -0.94 -35.77
C ARG A 40 38.23 -1.74 -35.06
N GLY A 41 38.35 -3.07 -35.04
CA GLY A 41 37.43 -3.96 -34.33
C GLY A 41 37.45 -3.74 -32.82
N TRP A 42 38.62 -3.60 -32.22
CA TRP A 42 38.74 -3.34 -30.77
C TRP A 42 38.23 -1.97 -30.36
N ARG A 43 38.32 -0.95 -31.23
CA ARG A 43 37.73 0.37 -30.96
C ARG A 43 36.19 0.28 -30.90
N ALA A 44 35.55 -0.42 -31.83
CA ALA A 44 34.13 -0.60 -31.82
C ALA A 44 33.67 -1.35 -30.55
N THR A 45 34.37 -2.42 -30.17
CA THR A 45 34.06 -3.18 -28.95
C THR A 45 34.21 -2.33 -27.70
N ALA A 46 35.25 -1.51 -27.61
CA ALA A 46 35.46 -0.61 -26.48
C ALA A 46 34.35 0.45 -26.35
N PHE A 47 33.91 1.04 -27.45
CA PHE A 47 32.79 1.98 -27.42
C PHE A 47 31.47 1.32 -27.01
N VAL A 48 31.14 0.13 -27.55
CA VAL A 48 29.95 -0.61 -27.17
C VAL A 48 29.97 -0.94 -25.68
N ALA A 49 31.11 -1.42 -25.17
CA ALA A 49 31.28 -1.72 -23.74
C ALA A 49 31.13 -0.46 -22.86
N ALA A 50 31.68 0.67 -23.28
CA ALA A 50 31.54 1.95 -22.59
C ALA A 50 30.07 2.39 -22.52
N VAL A 51 29.34 2.29 -23.62
CA VAL A 51 27.89 2.63 -23.66
C VAL A 51 27.08 1.71 -22.75
N LEU A 52 27.33 0.40 -22.78
CA LEU A 52 26.62 -0.56 -21.95
C LEU A 52 26.86 -0.33 -20.44
N LEU A 53 28.07 0.07 -20.06
CA LEU A 53 28.39 0.44 -18.67
C LEU A 53 27.85 1.81 -18.27
N ALA A 54 27.79 2.78 -19.21
CA ALA A 54 27.29 4.11 -18.95
C ALA A 54 25.76 4.16 -18.78
N LEU A 55 25.04 3.31 -19.48
CA LEU A 55 23.57 3.35 -19.54
C LEU A 55 22.91 3.20 -18.16
N PRO A 56 23.29 2.22 -17.32
CA PRO A 56 22.78 2.14 -15.95
C PRO A 56 23.16 3.34 -15.09
N LEU A 57 24.39 3.88 -15.26
CA LEU A 57 24.81 5.07 -14.53
C LEU A 57 24.01 6.32 -14.93
N LEU A 58 23.63 6.46 -16.20
CA LEU A 58 22.79 7.57 -16.66
C LEU A 58 21.35 7.46 -16.14
N VAL A 59 20.80 6.23 -16.04
CA VAL A 59 19.42 6.01 -15.62
C VAL A 59 19.28 6.08 -14.10
N TYR A 60 20.19 5.44 -13.36
CA TYR A 60 20.07 5.28 -11.91
C TYR A 60 21.14 6.07 -11.12
N GLY A 61 22.20 6.52 -11.78
CA GLY A 61 23.36 7.13 -11.12
C GLY A 61 23.02 8.44 -10.41
N ARG A 62 22.05 9.19 -10.93
CA ARG A 62 21.60 10.43 -10.30
C ARG A 62 21.06 10.16 -8.89
N ASP A 63 20.21 9.16 -8.74
CA ASP A 63 19.56 8.85 -7.47
C ASP A 63 20.58 8.33 -6.45
N ILE A 64 21.48 7.45 -6.88
CA ILE A 64 22.54 6.90 -6.02
C ILE A 64 23.57 7.96 -5.63
N ILE A 65 23.99 8.82 -6.57
CA ILE A 65 24.93 9.91 -6.25
C ILE A 65 24.28 10.90 -5.29
N THR A 66 22.97 11.17 -5.46
CA THR A 66 22.23 12.04 -4.57
C THR A 66 22.15 11.43 -3.18
N GLU A 67 21.73 10.18 -3.05
CA GLU A 67 21.64 9.46 -1.77
C GLU A 67 23.01 9.35 -1.08
N TRP A 68 24.05 9.00 -1.85
CA TRP A 68 25.40 8.91 -1.31
C TRP A 68 25.98 10.29 -0.93
N GLY A 69 25.73 11.32 -1.74
CA GLY A 69 26.12 12.69 -1.46
C GLY A 69 25.41 13.26 -0.23
N GLU A 70 24.14 12.95 -0.05
CA GLU A 70 23.38 13.29 1.15
C GLU A 70 23.94 12.57 2.38
N THR A 71 24.20 11.26 2.28
CA THR A 71 24.74 10.44 3.37
C THR A 71 26.12 10.92 3.82
N ASN A 72 26.97 11.41 2.90
CA ASN A 72 28.31 11.89 3.18
C ASN A 72 28.40 13.42 3.33
N GLY A 73 27.28 14.14 3.32
CA GLY A 73 27.23 15.59 3.51
C GLY A 73 27.80 16.43 2.35
N TRP A 74 28.05 15.83 1.18
CA TRP A 74 28.58 16.53 0.00
C TRP A 74 27.49 17.28 -0.76
N ILE A 75 26.28 16.76 -0.72
CA ILE A 75 25.10 17.46 -1.24
C ILE A 75 24.38 17.98 0.00
N GLN A 76 24.21 19.28 0.10
CA GLN A 76 23.27 19.84 1.07
C GLN A 76 21.90 19.35 0.64
N ALA A 77 21.48 18.24 1.22
CA ALA A 77 20.10 17.80 1.14
C ALA A 77 19.22 18.94 1.64
N ASP A 78 18.03 19.06 1.08
CA ASP A 78 17.00 19.96 1.61
C ASP A 78 16.50 19.42 2.97
N ARG A 79 17.43 19.07 3.84
CA ARG A 79 17.26 18.56 5.19
C ARG A 79 17.60 19.65 6.19
N ARG A 80 16.76 19.78 7.16
CA ARG A 80 16.93 20.75 8.22
C ARG A 80 16.67 20.09 9.56
N VAL A 81 17.50 20.37 10.55
CA VAL A 81 17.26 20.04 11.95
C VAL A 81 16.68 21.28 12.62
N LEU A 82 15.60 21.12 13.36
CA LEU A 82 14.95 22.22 14.08
C LEU A 82 15.61 22.41 15.43
N ASP A 83 16.21 23.57 15.68
CA ASP A 83 16.87 23.89 16.95
C ASP A 83 15.85 24.25 18.05
N ARG A 84 14.62 24.57 17.70
CA ARG A 84 13.50 24.92 18.58
C ARG A 84 12.19 24.42 18.00
N ASP A 85 11.14 24.43 18.79
CA ASP A 85 9.79 24.17 18.32
C ASP A 85 9.41 25.18 17.23
N GLU A 86 8.98 24.67 16.08
CA GLU A 86 8.71 25.47 14.90
C GLU A 86 7.53 24.94 14.11
N THR A 87 6.80 25.83 13.45
CA THR A 87 5.75 25.45 12.50
C THR A 87 6.33 25.44 11.09
N VAL A 88 6.42 24.25 10.50
CA VAL A 88 6.92 24.01 9.15
C VAL A 88 5.75 23.60 8.27
N LEU A 89 5.42 24.39 7.25
CA LEU A 89 4.29 24.16 6.33
C LEU A 89 2.96 23.81 7.05
N GLY A 90 2.68 24.51 8.16
CA GLY A 90 1.47 24.30 8.94
C GLY A 90 1.54 23.15 9.97
N LEU A 91 2.66 22.43 10.04
CA LEU A 91 2.89 21.39 11.04
C LEU A 91 3.72 21.93 12.21
N ALA A 92 3.18 21.87 13.42
CA ALA A 92 3.92 22.19 14.63
C ALA A 92 4.86 21.02 14.95
N LEU A 93 6.16 21.22 14.82
CA LEU A 93 7.19 20.23 15.04
C LEU A 93 8.05 20.59 16.24
N PRO A 94 8.42 19.62 17.11
CA PRO A 94 9.28 19.88 18.27
C PRO A 94 10.73 20.12 17.87
N ALA A 95 11.47 20.77 18.74
CA ALA A 95 12.92 20.91 18.64
C ALA A 95 13.59 19.54 18.48
N GLY A 96 14.66 19.46 17.70
CA GLY A 96 15.35 18.23 17.38
C GLY A 96 14.70 17.42 16.24
N SER A 97 13.53 17.82 15.74
CA SER A 97 12.95 17.20 14.54
C SER A 97 13.85 17.43 13.34
N ARG A 98 13.99 16.40 12.52
CA ARG A 98 14.65 16.48 11.22
C ARG A 98 13.58 16.50 10.15
N VAL A 99 13.70 17.42 9.20
CA VAL A 99 12.77 17.58 8.10
C VAL A 99 13.49 17.51 6.76
N ARG A 100 12.84 16.94 5.77
CA ARG A 100 13.31 16.89 4.38
C ARG A 100 12.24 17.44 3.47
N PHE A 101 12.64 18.28 2.54
CA PHE A 101 11.79 18.85 1.51
C PHE A 101 12.04 18.18 0.16
N GLU A 102 11.07 18.24 -0.74
CA GLU A 102 11.18 17.69 -2.10
C GLU A 102 12.27 18.44 -2.89
N ASP A 103 12.37 19.74 -2.66
CA ASP A 103 13.33 20.61 -3.33
C ASP A 103 13.80 21.75 -2.40
N ARG A 104 14.75 22.55 -2.89
CA ARG A 104 15.29 23.72 -2.18
C ARG A 104 14.29 24.86 -2.00
N SER A 105 13.15 24.85 -2.68
CA SER A 105 12.12 25.87 -2.49
C SER A 105 11.37 25.71 -1.17
N GLN A 106 11.53 24.57 -0.50
CA GLN A 106 10.92 24.22 0.80
C GLN A 106 9.39 24.31 0.79
N LYS A 107 8.77 24.13 -0.37
CA LYS A 107 7.32 24.23 -0.54
C LYS A 107 6.58 22.92 -0.25
N LYS A 108 7.29 21.79 -0.29
CA LYS A 108 6.69 20.48 -0.06
C LYS A 108 7.60 19.65 0.85
N LEU A 109 7.03 19.19 1.95
CA LEU A 109 7.69 18.33 2.91
C LEU A 109 7.53 16.87 2.45
N THR A 110 8.62 16.07 2.49
CA THR A 110 8.59 14.67 2.07
C THR A 110 8.94 13.71 3.19
N TRP A 111 9.55 14.20 4.27
CA TRP A 111 9.93 13.36 5.38
C TRP A 111 10.14 14.17 6.65
N ILE A 112 9.73 13.60 7.77
CA ILE A 112 9.89 14.16 9.11
C ILE A 112 10.37 13.04 10.01
N GLN A 113 11.42 13.29 10.79
CA GLN A 113 11.83 12.42 11.89
C GLN A 113 11.62 13.16 13.21
N LEU A 114 10.80 12.58 14.06
CA LEU A 114 10.53 13.11 15.39
C LEU A 114 11.58 12.62 16.39
N PRO A 115 12.15 13.48 17.24
CA PRO A 115 13.13 13.07 18.24
C PRO A 115 12.53 12.22 19.38
N HIS A 116 11.24 12.36 19.59
CA HIS A 116 10.41 11.64 20.58
C HIS A 116 8.95 11.69 20.13
N SER A 117 8.07 11.04 20.88
CA SER A 117 6.63 11.15 20.62
C SER A 117 6.16 12.60 20.73
N ALA A 118 5.44 13.05 19.70
CA ALA A 118 4.94 14.44 19.62
C ALA A 118 3.50 14.46 19.07
N ARG A 119 2.81 15.57 19.29
CA ARG A 119 1.49 15.80 18.69
C ARG A 119 1.64 16.51 17.35
N ILE A 120 1.32 15.80 16.27
CA ILE A 120 1.26 16.34 14.91
C ILE A 120 -0.21 16.37 14.48
N GLN A 121 -0.73 17.54 14.15
CA GLN A 121 -2.16 17.74 13.83
C GLN A 121 -3.11 17.14 14.87
N GLY A 122 -2.74 17.26 16.16
CA GLY A 122 -3.51 16.73 17.28
C GLY A 122 -3.32 15.22 17.55
N MET A 123 -2.62 14.51 16.67
CA MET A 123 -2.37 13.07 16.76
C MET A 123 -1.02 12.79 17.43
N GLY A 124 -0.98 11.81 18.32
CA GLY A 124 0.27 11.35 18.96
C GLY A 124 1.08 10.50 17.98
N MET A 125 2.18 11.06 17.48
CA MET A 125 3.05 10.42 16.49
C MET A 125 4.43 10.13 17.09
N VAL A 126 5.14 9.14 16.53
CA VAL A 126 6.51 8.79 16.92
C VAL A 126 7.31 8.33 15.71
N GLY A 127 8.63 8.57 15.76
CA GLY A 127 9.55 8.14 14.70
C GLY A 127 9.41 8.94 13.41
N ASP A 128 9.41 8.24 12.31
CA ASP A 128 9.41 8.84 10.98
C ASP A 128 8.00 9.00 10.42
N LEU A 129 7.79 10.11 9.72
CA LEU A 129 6.64 10.33 8.84
C LEU A 129 7.18 10.54 7.44
N GLU A 130 6.68 9.77 6.49
CA GLU A 130 7.14 9.78 5.11
C GLU A 130 5.99 10.08 4.15
N TRP A 131 6.25 10.95 3.19
CA TRP A 131 5.34 11.21 2.09
C TRP A 131 5.56 10.17 0.99
N SER A 132 4.54 9.43 0.66
CA SER A 132 4.56 8.42 -0.39
C SER A 132 3.73 8.84 -1.60
N HIS A 133 4.24 8.51 -2.80
CA HIS A 133 3.48 8.62 -4.06
C HIS A 133 2.99 7.24 -4.54
N PHE A 134 3.37 6.18 -3.85
CA PHE A 134 2.98 4.83 -4.22
C PHE A 134 1.51 4.61 -3.84
N ALA A 135 0.70 4.20 -4.82
CA ALA A 135 -0.74 4.01 -4.67
C ALA A 135 -1.55 5.27 -4.28
N GLY A 136 -1.05 6.46 -4.64
CA GLY A 136 -1.65 7.75 -4.32
C GLY A 136 -0.77 8.60 -3.40
N GLU A 137 -1.04 9.90 -3.34
CA GLU A 137 -0.33 10.79 -2.43
C GLU A 137 -0.84 10.62 -1.01
N HIS A 138 0.03 10.20 -0.08
CA HIS A 138 -0.32 10.02 1.32
C HIS A 138 0.88 10.15 2.25
N TRP A 139 0.62 10.45 3.53
CA TRP A 139 1.59 10.35 4.60
C TRP A 139 1.54 8.97 5.25
N GLU A 140 2.69 8.37 5.47
CA GLU A 140 2.85 7.18 6.31
C GLU A 140 3.60 7.55 7.58
N GLY A 141 3.15 7.05 8.73
CA GLY A 141 3.80 7.31 10.01
C GLY A 141 3.40 6.27 11.06
N GLN A 142 3.84 6.52 12.30
CA GLN A 142 3.54 5.65 13.43
C GLN A 142 2.83 6.39 14.54
N LEU A 143 1.71 5.85 15.01
CA LEU A 143 1.03 6.32 16.21
C LEU A 143 1.81 5.88 17.44
N ALA A 144 2.03 6.81 18.36
CA ALA A 144 2.75 6.56 19.60
C ALA A 144 1.94 5.75 20.62
N TRP A 145 0.61 5.83 20.55
CA TRP A 145 -0.35 5.12 21.40
C TRP A 145 -1.68 4.96 20.69
N ASP A 146 -2.54 4.11 21.24
CA ASP A 146 -3.90 3.92 20.75
C ASP A 146 -4.69 5.22 20.88
N GLN A 147 -5.37 5.63 19.80
CA GLN A 147 -6.14 6.88 19.79
C GLN A 147 -7.27 6.83 18.75
N THR A 148 -8.29 7.64 18.97
CA THR A 148 -9.40 7.73 18.03
C THR A 148 -9.09 8.77 16.96
N LEU A 149 -9.09 8.33 15.69
CA LEU A 149 -8.81 9.15 14.52
C LEU A 149 -10.01 9.09 13.56
N ASN A 150 -10.62 10.23 13.25
CA ASN A 150 -11.81 10.30 12.38
C ASN A 150 -12.92 9.31 12.77
N GLY A 151 -13.09 9.06 14.08
CA GLY A 151 -14.09 8.14 14.62
C GLY A 151 -13.62 6.68 14.73
N TRP A 152 -12.44 6.32 14.23
CA TRP A 152 -11.90 4.98 14.32
C TRP A 152 -10.90 4.84 15.49
N PRO A 153 -11.04 3.85 16.38
CA PRO A 153 -10.09 3.59 17.46
C PRO A 153 -8.85 2.90 16.90
N CYS A 154 -7.89 3.67 16.41
CA CYS A 154 -6.66 3.18 15.80
C CYS A 154 -5.65 2.76 16.87
N ARG A 155 -5.02 1.60 16.67
CA ARG A 155 -3.96 1.06 17.52
C ARG A 155 -2.63 1.77 17.24
N ALA A 156 -1.79 1.86 18.27
CA ALA A 156 -0.39 2.25 18.12
C ALA A 156 0.31 1.44 17.02
N GLY A 157 1.12 2.10 16.20
CA GLY A 157 1.80 1.50 15.05
C GLY A 157 1.53 2.25 13.75
N VAL A 158 1.74 1.56 12.63
CA VAL A 158 1.67 2.16 11.28
C VAL A 158 0.25 2.67 10.96
N VAL A 159 0.21 3.88 10.45
CA VAL A 159 -0.99 4.58 10.00
C VAL A 159 -0.68 5.35 8.72
N THR A 160 -1.65 5.43 7.81
CA THR A 160 -1.54 6.30 6.64
C THR A 160 -2.62 7.37 6.65
N PHE A 161 -2.27 8.54 6.12
CA PHE A 161 -3.14 9.70 6.06
C PHE A 161 -3.16 10.27 4.64
N THR A 162 -4.29 10.78 4.24
CA THR A 162 -4.40 11.64 3.07
C THR A 162 -3.57 12.93 3.25
N PRO A 163 -3.33 13.72 2.19
CA PRO A 163 -2.63 15.00 2.30
C PRO A 163 -3.24 15.98 3.32
N ASP A 164 -4.54 15.90 3.55
CA ASP A 164 -5.31 16.70 4.50
C ASP A 164 -5.38 16.08 5.92
N TRP A 165 -4.53 15.09 6.21
CA TRP A 165 -4.43 14.40 7.51
C TRP A 165 -5.68 13.62 7.93
N THR A 166 -6.52 13.24 6.97
CA THR A 166 -7.59 12.28 7.21
C THR A 166 -7.03 10.85 7.19
N VAL A 167 -7.42 10.02 8.15
CA VAL A 167 -6.97 8.61 8.18
C VAL A 167 -7.39 7.89 6.90
N GLN A 168 -6.40 7.30 6.24
CA GLN A 168 -6.59 6.45 5.08
C GLN A 168 -6.49 4.97 5.45
N GLN A 169 -5.56 4.63 6.37
CA GLN A 169 -5.39 3.27 6.86
C GLN A 169 -4.98 3.25 8.31
N CYS A 170 -5.57 2.35 9.09
CA CYS A 170 -5.06 1.97 10.41
C CYS A 170 -5.56 0.57 10.81
N VAL A 171 -5.07 0.08 11.94
CA VAL A 171 -5.52 -1.16 12.58
C VAL A 171 -6.35 -0.80 13.81
N LEU A 172 -7.52 -1.42 14.01
CA LEU A 172 -8.35 -1.17 15.17
C LEU A 172 -7.67 -1.64 16.47
N ALA A 173 -7.65 -0.77 17.48
CA ALA A 173 -7.13 -1.06 18.81
C ALA A 173 -8.09 -1.95 19.63
N GLN A 174 -9.36 -1.79 19.40
CA GLN A 174 -10.44 -2.46 20.14
C GLN A 174 -11.62 -2.74 19.22
N GLU A 175 -12.55 -3.54 19.70
CA GLU A 175 -13.82 -3.75 19.00
C GLU A 175 -14.51 -2.41 18.75
N HIS A 176 -15.07 -2.24 17.56
CA HIS A 176 -15.69 -0.99 17.15
C HIS A 176 -16.94 -1.22 16.31
N GLN A 177 -18.03 -0.60 16.72
CA GLN A 177 -19.27 -0.63 15.96
C GLN A 177 -19.29 0.51 14.93
N ALA A 178 -19.23 0.15 13.66
CA ALA A 178 -19.27 1.10 12.56
C ALA A 178 -19.96 0.45 11.35
N LEU A 179 -20.63 1.29 10.53
CA LEU A 179 -21.26 0.85 9.29
C LEU A 179 -22.29 -0.26 9.48
N GLY A 180 -22.95 -0.32 10.66
CA GLY A 180 -23.94 -1.34 11.01
C GLY A 180 -23.38 -2.71 11.39
N VAL A 181 -22.07 -2.82 11.55
CA VAL A 181 -21.35 -4.06 11.89
C VAL A 181 -20.42 -3.81 13.07
N THR A 182 -20.24 -4.80 13.91
CA THR A 182 -19.25 -4.80 14.98
C THR A 182 -17.95 -5.43 14.47
N TRP A 183 -16.89 -4.64 14.35
CA TRP A 183 -15.60 -5.04 13.84
C TRP A 183 -14.68 -5.40 15.00
N PRO A 184 -14.01 -6.56 14.98
CA PRO A 184 -13.10 -6.96 16.06
C PRO A 184 -11.84 -6.09 16.10
N ALA A 185 -11.20 -6.05 17.27
CA ALA A 185 -9.85 -5.50 17.39
C ALA A 185 -8.90 -6.19 16.40
N GLY A 186 -7.92 -5.45 15.87
CA GLY A 186 -7.00 -5.98 14.87
C GLY A 186 -7.52 -5.92 13.43
N THR A 187 -8.78 -5.54 13.19
CA THR A 187 -9.27 -5.26 11.83
C THR A 187 -8.46 -4.12 11.22
N LYS A 188 -7.93 -4.31 10.01
CA LYS A 188 -7.34 -3.23 9.22
C LYS A 188 -8.43 -2.52 8.46
N ILE A 189 -8.44 -1.22 8.53
CA ILE A 189 -9.32 -0.37 7.76
C ILE A 189 -8.53 0.36 6.68
N PHE A 190 -9.12 0.48 5.48
CA PHE A 190 -8.56 1.21 4.35
C PHE A 190 -9.65 2.06 3.74
N ARG A 191 -9.35 3.32 3.47
CA ARG A 191 -10.20 4.19 2.66
C ARG A 191 -9.66 4.23 1.24
N ARG A 192 -10.51 3.98 0.24
CA ARG A 192 -10.14 4.19 -1.17
C ARG A 192 -10.44 5.62 -1.59
N ASP A 193 -9.46 6.29 -2.17
CA ASP A 193 -9.59 7.69 -2.57
C ASP A 193 -10.57 7.89 -3.74
N SER A 194 -10.69 6.88 -4.62
CA SER A 194 -11.56 6.95 -5.81
C SER A 194 -13.04 6.75 -5.56
N GLU A 195 -13.39 6.19 -4.41
CA GLU A 195 -14.78 5.89 -4.03
C GLU A 195 -14.95 6.09 -2.52
N PRO A 196 -16.14 6.52 -2.04
CA PRO A 196 -16.39 6.64 -0.60
C PRO A 196 -16.60 5.25 0.04
N LEU A 197 -15.64 4.34 -0.22
CA LEU A 197 -15.63 2.97 0.24
C LEU A 197 -14.56 2.76 1.30
N TRP A 198 -14.97 2.03 2.33
CA TRP A 198 -14.07 1.45 3.31
C TRP A 198 -13.81 -0.01 2.94
N ALA A 199 -12.56 -0.38 2.79
CA ALA A 199 -12.16 -1.76 2.76
C ALA A 199 -11.71 -2.16 4.17
N LEU A 200 -12.23 -3.26 4.69
CA LEU A 200 -11.94 -3.76 6.03
C LEU A 200 -11.41 -5.18 5.90
N GLU A 201 -10.21 -5.42 6.38
CA GLU A 201 -9.59 -6.75 6.42
C GLU A 201 -9.64 -7.29 7.85
N LEU A 202 -10.29 -8.42 8.03
CA LEU A 202 -10.44 -9.05 9.34
C LEU A 202 -9.10 -9.63 9.83
N PRO A 203 -8.87 -9.66 11.15
CA PRO A 203 -7.69 -10.29 11.74
C PRO A 203 -7.67 -11.80 11.48
N SER A 204 -6.51 -12.42 11.71
CA SER A 204 -6.29 -13.83 11.40
C SER A 204 -7.02 -14.81 12.34
N ASP A 205 -7.50 -14.33 13.46
CA ASP A 205 -8.06 -15.10 14.58
C ASP A 205 -9.54 -14.81 14.86
N ALA A 206 -10.12 -13.83 14.18
CA ALA A 206 -11.51 -13.44 14.37
C ALA A 206 -12.27 -13.24 13.07
N GLY A 207 -13.41 -13.91 12.94
CA GLY A 207 -14.42 -13.64 11.94
C GLY A 207 -15.52 -12.74 12.49
N ILE A 208 -16.49 -12.36 11.65
CA ILE A 208 -17.65 -11.58 12.06
C ILE A 208 -18.95 -12.23 11.58
N ALA A 209 -20.00 -11.98 12.34
CA ALA A 209 -21.39 -12.24 11.90
C ALA A 209 -22.03 -10.90 11.48
N ILE A 210 -22.76 -10.93 10.38
CA ILE A 210 -23.58 -9.81 9.90
C ILE A 210 -25.04 -10.27 9.93
N PRO A 211 -25.74 -10.13 11.07
CA PRO A 211 -27.06 -10.70 11.26
C PRO A 211 -28.12 -10.20 10.26
N ALA A 212 -27.98 -8.94 9.82
CA ALA A 212 -28.88 -8.35 8.83
C ALA A 212 -28.97 -9.14 7.51
N PHE A 213 -27.95 -9.95 7.22
CA PHE A 213 -27.87 -10.77 5.99
C PHE A 213 -27.72 -12.27 6.29
N SER A 214 -27.94 -12.69 7.54
CA SER A 214 -27.66 -14.08 7.99
C SER A 214 -26.29 -14.57 7.48
N MET A 215 -25.29 -13.71 7.60
CA MET A 215 -23.96 -13.91 7.01
C MET A 215 -22.92 -14.11 8.10
N THR A 216 -22.02 -15.05 7.86
CA THR A 216 -20.77 -15.20 8.63
C THR A 216 -19.57 -15.02 7.71
N VAL A 217 -18.68 -14.12 8.09
CA VAL A 217 -17.46 -13.80 7.35
C VAL A 217 -16.28 -14.37 8.15
N PRO A 218 -15.46 -15.25 7.55
CA PRO A 218 -14.35 -15.90 8.24
C PRO A 218 -13.19 -14.92 8.51
N PRO A 219 -12.23 -15.30 9.38
CA PRO A 219 -10.99 -14.56 9.56
C PRO A 219 -10.25 -14.29 8.24
N ARG A 220 -9.48 -13.20 8.18
CA ARG A 220 -8.70 -12.76 7.00
C ARG A 220 -9.52 -12.39 5.75
N ALA A 221 -10.83 -12.43 5.83
CA ALA A 221 -11.67 -11.96 4.74
C ALA A 221 -11.67 -10.43 4.67
N GLY A 222 -11.83 -9.90 3.46
CA GLY A 222 -12.02 -8.46 3.21
C GLY A 222 -13.48 -8.14 2.98
N ALA A 223 -13.99 -7.10 3.63
CA ALA A 223 -15.32 -6.54 3.38
C ALA A 223 -15.19 -5.12 2.81
N PHE A 224 -16.02 -4.79 1.83
CA PHE A 224 -16.10 -3.45 1.26
C PHE A 224 -17.44 -2.83 1.64
N MET A 225 -17.36 -1.70 2.34
CA MET A 225 -18.53 -0.99 2.87
C MET A 225 -18.57 0.42 2.28
N SER A 226 -19.74 0.85 1.85
CA SER A 226 -19.94 2.25 1.48
C SER A 226 -19.88 3.15 2.73
N SER A 227 -19.59 4.44 2.54
CA SER A 227 -19.63 5.44 3.63
C SER A 227 -21.02 5.56 4.29
N LYS A 228 -22.08 5.06 3.63
CA LYS A 228 -23.45 5.00 4.15
C LYS A 228 -23.75 3.72 4.95
N GLY A 229 -22.75 2.89 5.23
CA GLY A 229 -22.91 1.63 5.96
C GLY A 229 -23.54 0.50 5.15
N ARG A 230 -23.53 0.58 3.83
CA ARG A 230 -24.00 -0.52 2.98
C ARG A 230 -22.83 -1.46 2.64
N LEU A 231 -23.03 -2.75 2.83
CA LEU A 231 -22.10 -3.76 2.36
C LEU A 231 -22.13 -3.82 0.84
N ASN A 232 -20.99 -3.58 0.19
CA ASN A 232 -20.87 -3.64 -1.28
C ASN A 232 -20.39 -5.01 -1.73
N SER A 233 -19.34 -5.53 -1.09
CA SER A 233 -18.83 -6.86 -1.41
C SER A 233 -18.08 -7.46 -0.22
N VAL A 234 -17.98 -8.78 -0.22
CA VAL A 234 -17.10 -9.53 0.68
C VAL A 234 -16.20 -10.37 -0.19
N MET A 235 -14.90 -10.15 -0.06
CA MET A 235 -13.87 -10.93 -0.76
C MET A 235 -13.08 -11.73 0.24
N TRP A 236 -12.66 -12.89 -0.19
CA TRP A 236 -11.93 -13.80 0.63
C TRP A 236 -10.45 -13.88 0.24
N ALA A 237 -9.57 -13.75 1.24
CA ALA A 237 -8.14 -13.77 1.00
C ALA A 237 -7.51 -15.16 1.15
N SER A 238 -8.23 -16.17 1.65
CA SER A 238 -7.66 -17.50 1.93
C SER A 238 -8.62 -18.64 1.57
N ASN A 239 -8.07 -19.75 1.06
CA ASN A 239 -8.85 -20.90 0.55
C ASN A 239 -9.38 -21.82 1.65
N ASP A 240 -9.33 -21.45 2.94
CA ASP A 240 -9.51 -22.41 4.03
C ASP A 240 -10.94 -22.45 4.63
N GLN A 241 -11.72 -21.37 4.51
CA GLN A 241 -13.07 -21.30 5.08
C GLN A 241 -14.03 -20.48 4.21
N PRO A 242 -15.27 -20.93 3.99
CA PRO A 242 -16.24 -20.19 3.20
C PRO A 242 -16.84 -19.00 3.94
N ILE A 243 -17.26 -17.99 3.20
CA ILE A 243 -18.28 -17.05 3.66
C ILE A 243 -19.59 -17.82 3.64
N THR A 244 -20.36 -17.76 4.71
CA THR A 244 -21.70 -18.38 4.75
C THR A 244 -22.76 -17.31 4.69
N VAL A 245 -23.68 -17.43 3.75
CA VAL A 245 -24.80 -16.52 3.56
C VAL A 245 -26.08 -17.35 3.48
N HIS A 246 -26.98 -17.23 4.46
CA HIS A 246 -28.18 -18.07 4.57
C HIS A 246 -27.86 -19.57 4.37
N ASP A 247 -26.81 -20.05 5.07
CA ASP A 247 -26.29 -21.43 4.98
C ASP A 247 -25.68 -21.81 3.62
N VAL A 248 -25.57 -20.89 2.66
CA VAL A 248 -24.89 -21.11 1.39
C VAL A 248 -23.41 -20.80 1.52
N PRO A 249 -22.49 -21.77 1.27
CA PRO A 249 -21.07 -21.53 1.33
C PRO A 249 -20.58 -20.88 0.03
N VAL A 250 -20.06 -19.65 0.14
CA VAL A 250 -19.55 -18.87 -1.00
C VAL A 250 -18.10 -18.42 -0.78
N SER A 251 -17.36 -18.22 -1.87
CA SER A 251 -16.00 -17.69 -1.85
C SER A 251 -15.95 -16.16 -2.01
N SER A 252 -16.96 -15.59 -2.61
CA SER A 252 -17.09 -14.14 -2.78
C SER A 252 -18.56 -13.76 -2.89
N LEU A 253 -18.86 -12.53 -2.51
CA LEU A 253 -20.18 -11.93 -2.60
C LEU A 253 -20.05 -10.50 -3.10
N ASP A 254 -20.68 -10.18 -4.22
CA ASP A 254 -20.81 -8.83 -4.75
C ASP A 254 -22.27 -8.44 -4.75
N ARG A 255 -22.59 -7.39 -4.01
CA ARG A 255 -23.97 -6.87 -3.92
C ARG A 255 -24.26 -5.94 -5.10
N ASP A 256 -25.46 -6.07 -5.67
CA ASP A 256 -25.98 -5.06 -6.57
C ASP A 256 -26.13 -3.73 -5.79
N PRO A 257 -25.51 -2.63 -6.25
CA PRO A 257 -25.59 -1.33 -5.57
C PRO A 257 -27.03 -0.83 -5.37
N ASP A 258 -27.93 -1.20 -6.28
CA ASP A 258 -29.32 -0.72 -6.31
C ASP A 258 -30.36 -1.76 -5.85
N GLY A 259 -29.91 -2.96 -5.46
CA GLY A 259 -30.78 -4.08 -5.15
C GLY A 259 -30.45 -4.86 -3.87
N ASP A 260 -31.35 -5.77 -3.51
CA ASP A 260 -31.17 -6.76 -2.44
C ASP A 260 -30.54 -8.07 -2.97
N LEU A 261 -30.37 -8.17 -4.29
CA LEU A 261 -29.72 -9.30 -4.93
C LEU A 261 -28.20 -9.16 -4.88
N SER A 262 -27.53 -10.25 -4.62
CA SER A 262 -26.08 -10.33 -4.66
C SER A 262 -25.61 -11.47 -5.56
N VAL A 263 -24.57 -11.23 -6.33
CA VAL A 263 -23.88 -12.27 -7.08
C VAL A 263 -22.84 -12.89 -6.19
N ALA A 264 -22.93 -14.20 -6.00
CA ALA A 264 -21.99 -14.96 -5.20
C ALA A 264 -21.36 -16.07 -6.03
N THR A 265 -20.14 -16.49 -5.64
CA THR A 265 -19.44 -17.64 -6.22
C THR A 265 -19.45 -18.78 -5.23
N LEU A 266 -19.96 -19.95 -5.60
CA LEU A 266 -20.02 -21.11 -4.70
C LEU A 266 -18.60 -21.55 -4.30
N TYR A 267 -18.40 -21.75 -3.01
CA TYR A 267 -17.17 -22.29 -2.45
C TYR A 267 -17.07 -23.82 -2.59
N SER A 268 -18.20 -24.50 -2.42
CA SER A 268 -18.33 -25.95 -2.55
C SER A 268 -19.59 -26.30 -3.35
N PRO A 269 -19.74 -27.55 -3.82
CA PRO A 269 -20.96 -27.98 -4.49
C PRO A 269 -22.20 -27.73 -3.62
N PHE A 270 -23.23 -27.10 -4.20
CA PHE A 270 -24.44 -26.73 -3.49
C PHE A 270 -25.70 -26.94 -4.38
N MET A 271 -26.80 -27.28 -3.75
CA MET A 271 -28.06 -27.49 -4.46
C MET A 271 -28.75 -26.17 -4.79
N VAL A 272 -28.89 -25.86 -6.07
CA VAL A 272 -29.56 -24.65 -6.58
C VAL A 272 -30.65 -25.07 -7.54
N ALA A 273 -31.89 -24.68 -7.26
CA ALA A 273 -33.07 -24.99 -8.09
C ALA A 273 -33.25 -26.51 -8.38
N GLY A 274 -32.94 -27.37 -7.41
CA GLY A 274 -33.08 -28.83 -7.53
C GLY A 274 -31.92 -29.55 -8.19
N GLU A 275 -30.85 -28.84 -8.57
CA GLU A 275 -29.65 -29.43 -9.17
C GLU A 275 -28.40 -29.09 -8.35
N VAL A 276 -27.49 -30.04 -8.18
CA VAL A 276 -26.20 -29.82 -7.54
C VAL A 276 -25.30 -29.04 -8.51
N ARG A 277 -24.87 -27.85 -8.09
CA ARG A 277 -23.94 -27.00 -8.85
C ARG A 277 -22.54 -27.14 -8.30
N PRO A 278 -21.51 -27.21 -9.17
CA PRO A 278 -20.11 -27.36 -8.74
C PRO A 278 -19.56 -26.07 -8.12
N THR A 279 -18.44 -26.22 -7.39
CA THR A 279 -17.60 -25.10 -6.93
C THR A 279 -17.30 -24.12 -8.07
N GLY A 280 -17.27 -22.83 -7.78
CA GLY A 280 -17.01 -21.76 -8.75
C GLY A 280 -18.25 -21.33 -9.56
N THR A 281 -19.41 -22.00 -9.39
CA THR A 281 -20.65 -21.57 -10.03
C THR A 281 -21.09 -20.20 -9.48
N LYS A 282 -21.40 -19.26 -10.38
CA LYS A 282 -21.99 -17.96 -10.00
C LYS A 282 -23.49 -18.11 -9.81
N ILE A 283 -23.97 -17.63 -8.69
CA ILE A 283 -25.36 -17.66 -8.27
C ILE A 283 -25.82 -16.27 -7.85
N CYS A 284 -27.12 -16.01 -7.87
CA CYS A 284 -27.72 -14.86 -7.23
C CYS A 284 -28.32 -15.29 -5.89
N ILE A 285 -28.03 -14.55 -4.83
CA ILE A 285 -28.63 -14.71 -3.50
C ILE A 285 -29.39 -13.43 -3.18
N ASP A 286 -30.66 -13.57 -2.83
CA ASP A 286 -31.43 -12.50 -2.21
C ASP A 286 -31.03 -12.46 -0.72
N LEU A 287 -30.39 -11.36 -0.31
CA LEU A 287 -29.83 -11.22 1.04
C LEU A 287 -30.91 -11.10 2.13
N VAL A 288 -32.14 -10.75 1.76
CA VAL A 288 -33.26 -10.61 2.71
C VAL A 288 -33.96 -11.96 2.90
N THR A 289 -34.25 -12.66 1.82
CA THR A 289 -35.07 -13.88 1.85
C THR A 289 -34.22 -15.16 1.84
N GLY A 290 -32.94 -15.09 1.53
CA GLY A 290 -32.06 -16.25 1.34
C GLY A 290 -32.35 -17.04 0.06
N LYS A 291 -33.22 -16.56 -0.83
CA LYS A 291 -33.58 -17.28 -2.06
C LYS A 291 -32.38 -17.31 -3.01
N VAL A 292 -32.03 -18.51 -3.47
CA VAL A 292 -30.90 -18.74 -4.39
C VAL A 292 -31.42 -19.02 -5.79
N SER A 293 -30.81 -18.40 -6.80
CA SER A 293 -31.09 -18.60 -8.22
C SER A 293 -29.82 -18.57 -9.06
N LEU A 294 -29.89 -19.05 -10.30
CA LEU A 294 -28.76 -18.97 -11.22
C LEU A 294 -28.66 -17.58 -11.83
N VAL A 295 -27.44 -17.08 -12.03
CA VAL A 295 -27.18 -15.83 -12.77
C VAL A 295 -27.72 -15.96 -14.19
N GLY A 296 -28.50 -15.00 -14.65
CA GLY A 296 -29.05 -14.97 -16.02
C GLY A 296 -30.40 -15.67 -16.21
N LYS A 297 -31.05 -16.17 -15.16
CA LYS A 297 -32.45 -16.68 -15.19
C LYS A 297 -33.45 -15.79 -14.40
N SER A 298 -33.14 -14.50 -14.26
CA SER A 298 -34.16 -13.54 -13.81
C SER A 298 -35.13 -13.33 -14.97
N LYS A 299 -36.34 -13.93 -14.89
CA LYS A 299 -37.49 -13.53 -15.70
C LYS A 299 -38.20 -12.37 -15.03
#